data_41ab8cfbba1f289af1998d7ab438f045
#
_entry.id   41ab8cfbba1f289af1998d7ab438f045
#
_cell.length_a   1.000
_cell.length_b   1.000
_cell.length_c   1.000
_cell.angle_alpha   90.00
_cell.angle_beta   90.00
_cell.angle_gamma   90.00
#
_symmetry.space_group_name_H-M   'P 1'
#
loop_
_entity.id
_entity.type
_entity.pdbx_description
1 polymer ?
#
loop_
_entity_poly.entity_id
_entity_poly.type
_entity_poly.pdbx_seq_one_letter_code
_entity_poly.pdbx_strand_id
1 'polypeptide(L)'
;MPARRTTMTGGRSPLGFRVIAAFVPPLLAGCATPPTGPEATSRSLYAEVAGTAPIADGRARFREIFCTLVRRDAPADAGDDCRALLWRDVDEPAAPARPLPPGPPSFRAFVIPGAFSDCFDENALAWQAAIPRLAERGFRVELIRVSGRSGPAHNAAQIAAAMARAELAPDERVVLVGSSKGSLDALQFLVDGAPLAERVVAVASVVSPLRGSPGATGARPLWPALAAAIGAECEAGDGSVLESLQPAVRARWLAANPLPSRVAYFSLAAYPSRDRLA
;
A
#
# COMPACT_ATOMS: atom_id res chain seq x y z
N MET A 1 -67.17 29.12 -5.35
CA MET A 1 -66.20 30.14 -5.64
C MET A 1 -64.95 29.42 -6.10
N PRO A 2 -64.46 29.59 -7.33
CA PRO A 2 -63.42 28.78 -7.92
C PRO A 2 -62.06 29.39 -7.67
N ALA A 3 -61.07 28.52 -7.35
CA ALA A 3 -59.68 28.84 -7.15
C ALA A 3 -58.98 29.15 -8.48
N ARG A 4 -58.28 30.26 -8.53
CA ARG A 4 -57.43 30.72 -9.66
C ARG A 4 -56.14 29.84 -9.72
N ARG A 5 -55.91 29.21 -10.87
CA ARG A 5 -54.60 28.65 -11.24
C ARG A 5 -53.73 29.77 -11.79
N THR A 6 -52.57 29.99 -11.15
CA THR A 6 -51.54 30.85 -11.67
C THR A 6 -50.51 29.97 -12.39
N THR A 7 -50.43 30.09 -13.69
CA THR A 7 -49.40 29.47 -14.54
C THR A 7 -48.13 30.32 -14.49
N MET A 8 -47.04 29.79 -13.88
CA MET A 8 -45.75 30.37 -14.03
C MET A 8 -45.05 29.78 -15.25
N THR A 9 -44.83 30.60 -16.24
CA THR A 9 -43.98 30.31 -17.40
C THR A 9 -42.52 30.49 -16.99
N GLY A 10 -41.82 29.37 -16.81
CA GLY A 10 -40.40 29.36 -16.53
C GLY A 10 -39.57 29.54 -17.80
N GLY A 11 -38.89 30.66 -17.91
CA GLY A 11 -37.89 30.90 -18.95
C GLY A 11 -36.67 30.01 -18.74
N ARG A 12 -36.39 29.16 -19.72
CA ARG A 12 -35.15 28.40 -19.82
C ARG A 12 -34.05 29.31 -20.38
N SER A 13 -33.09 29.73 -19.54
CA SER A 13 -31.83 30.27 -20.01
C SER A 13 -30.91 29.09 -20.38
N PRO A 14 -30.33 29.07 -21.55
CA PRO A 14 -29.32 28.07 -21.88
C PRO A 14 -28.01 28.48 -21.22
N LEU A 15 -27.67 27.84 -20.11
CA LEU A 15 -26.30 27.85 -19.58
C LEU A 15 -25.40 27.14 -20.60
N GLY A 16 -24.72 27.95 -21.42
CA GLY A 16 -23.69 27.47 -22.32
C GLY A 16 -22.55 26.86 -21.46
N PHE A 17 -22.46 25.54 -21.49
CA PHE A 17 -21.28 24.82 -21.07
C PHE A 17 -20.13 25.23 -21.98
N ARG A 18 -19.34 26.22 -21.56
CA ARG A 18 -18.01 26.43 -22.11
C ARG A 18 -17.12 25.28 -21.63
N VAL A 19 -16.96 24.28 -22.48
CA VAL A 19 -15.90 23.30 -22.37
C VAL A 19 -14.60 24.08 -22.46
N ILE A 20 -14.02 24.41 -21.33
CA ILE A 20 -12.61 24.82 -21.25
C ILE A 20 -11.86 23.53 -21.53
N ALA A 21 -11.46 23.33 -22.80
CA ALA A 21 -10.44 22.36 -23.15
C ALA A 21 -9.15 22.84 -22.47
N ALA A 22 -8.97 22.45 -21.21
CA ALA A 22 -7.70 22.57 -20.54
C ALA A 22 -6.72 21.73 -21.36
N PHE A 23 -5.84 22.39 -22.06
CA PHE A 23 -4.65 21.81 -22.64
C PHE A 23 -3.86 21.22 -21.48
N VAL A 24 -4.08 19.95 -21.21
CA VAL A 24 -3.19 19.15 -20.37
C VAL A 24 -1.99 18.86 -21.29
N PRO A 25 -0.84 19.48 -21.06
CA PRO A 25 0.33 19.11 -21.84
C PRO A 25 0.59 17.63 -21.59
N PRO A 26 1.13 16.87 -22.55
CA PRO A 26 1.45 15.46 -22.40
C PRO A 26 2.68 15.29 -21.51
N LEU A 27 2.53 15.61 -20.20
CA LEU A 27 3.54 15.37 -19.18
C LEU A 27 3.55 13.91 -18.70
N LEU A 28 2.71 13.06 -19.30
CA LEU A 28 2.70 11.61 -19.04
C LEU A 28 3.58 10.79 -19.99
N ALA A 29 4.28 11.43 -20.92
CA ALA A 29 5.23 10.76 -21.82
C ALA A 29 6.63 10.60 -21.21
N GLY A 30 6.75 10.56 -19.90
CA GLY A 30 7.97 10.25 -19.17
C GLY A 30 8.03 8.80 -18.67
N CYS A 31 7.25 7.88 -19.22
CA CYS A 31 7.59 6.47 -19.17
C CYS A 31 8.85 6.33 -20.01
N ALA A 32 10.01 6.18 -19.35
CA ALA A 32 11.28 5.94 -19.98
C ALA A 32 11.09 4.88 -21.08
N THR A 33 11.43 5.22 -22.31
CA THR A 33 11.60 4.25 -23.40
C THR A 33 12.47 3.13 -22.84
N PRO A 34 12.01 1.87 -22.87
CA PRO A 34 12.86 0.78 -22.43
C PRO A 34 14.14 0.82 -23.27
N PRO A 35 15.32 0.60 -22.67
CA PRO A 35 16.56 0.58 -23.43
C PRO A 35 16.42 -0.48 -24.52
N THR A 36 16.46 -0.06 -25.80
CA THR A 36 16.60 -0.93 -26.95
C THR A 36 18.04 -1.45 -26.98
N GLY A 37 18.36 -2.37 -26.06
CA GLY A 37 19.59 -3.10 -26.05
C GLY A 37 19.35 -4.56 -26.34
N PRO A 38 20.38 -5.29 -26.82
CA PRO A 38 20.24 -6.72 -27.14
C PRO A 38 19.77 -7.46 -25.91
N GLU A 39 18.82 -8.37 -26.10
CA GLU A 39 18.22 -9.30 -25.16
C GLU A 39 18.82 -9.23 -23.74
N ALA A 40 18.25 -8.38 -22.91
CA ALA A 40 18.50 -8.46 -21.50
C ALA A 40 18.05 -9.87 -21.10
N THR A 41 19.02 -10.78 -20.97
CA THR A 41 18.84 -12.08 -20.35
C THR A 41 17.94 -11.83 -19.15
N SER A 42 16.80 -12.48 -19.14
CA SER A 42 15.75 -12.35 -18.13
C SER A 42 16.34 -12.66 -16.73
N ARG A 43 17.04 -11.68 -16.14
CA ARG A 43 17.42 -11.78 -14.74
C ARG A 43 16.14 -11.71 -13.94
N SER A 44 15.97 -12.67 -13.08
CA SER A 44 14.89 -12.65 -12.10
C SER A 44 14.96 -11.36 -11.29
N LEU A 45 13.85 -10.64 -11.19
CA LEU A 45 13.75 -9.48 -10.29
C LEU A 45 14.07 -9.88 -8.84
N TYR A 46 13.75 -11.10 -8.46
CA TYR A 46 14.12 -11.66 -7.17
C TYR A 46 15.63 -11.76 -6.98
N ALA A 47 16.35 -12.31 -7.93
CA ALA A 47 17.80 -12.46 -7.88
C ALA A 47 18.51 -11.08 -7.82
N GLU A 48 17.98 -10.09 -8.52
CA GLU A 48 18.50 -8.73 -8.51
C GLU A 48 18.27 -8.04 -7.15
N VAL A 49 17.10 -8.24 -6.53
CA VAL A 49 16.77 -7.67 -5.22
C VAL A 49 17.43 -8.41 -4.08
N ALA A 50 17.51 -9.74 -4.14
CA ALA A 50 18.11 -10.56 -3.08
C ALA A 50 19.60 -10.28 -2.91
N GLY A 51 20.32 -9.98 -3.99
CA GLY A 51 21.75 -9.67 -3.94
C GLY A 51 22.53 -10.72 -3.14
N THR A 52 23.25 -10.28 -2.11
CA THR A 52 24.01 -11.15 -1.20
C THR A 52 23.30 -11.45 0.12
N ALA A 53 22.12 -10.87 0.36
CA ALA A 53 21.40 -11.08 1.60
C ALA A 53 20.66 -12.44 1.59
N PRO A 54 20.61 -13.18 2.70
CA PRO A 54 19.86 -14.43 2.80
C PRO A 54 18.34 -14.17 2.86
N ILE A 55 17.75 -13.82 1.72
CA ILE A 55 16.30 -13.61 1.59
C ILE A 55 15.66 -14.92 1.16
N ALA A 56 14.71 -15.43 1.94
CA ALA A 56 13.93 -16.59 1.57
C ALA A 56 12.90 -16.22 0.48
N ASP A 57 12.89 -17.01 -0.61
CA ASP A 57 11.91 -16.84 -1.68
C ASP A 57 10.54 -17.40 -1.27
N GLY A 58 9.62 -16.47 -0.97
CA GLY A 58 8.25 -16.78 -0.57
C GLY A 58 7.24 -16.80 -1.72
N ARG A 59 7.64 -16.53 -2.98
CA ARG A 59 6.72 -16.35 -4.12
C ARG A 59 5.81 -17.55 -4.32
N ALA A 60 6.36 -18.72 -4.36
CA ALA A 60 5.59 -19.95 -4.58
C ALA A 60 4.60 -20.22 -3.44
N ARG A 61 5.00 -20.01 -2.19
CA ARG A 61 4.11 -20.14 -1.02
C ARG A 61 3.01 -19.07 -1.02
N PHE A 62 3.34 -17.83 -1.36
CA PHE A 62 2.34 -16.78 -1.50
C PHE A 62 1.30 -17.14 -2.57
N ARG A 63 1.74 -17.61 -3.74
CA ARG A 63 0.86 -18.07 -4.83
C ARG A 63 -0.07 -19.18 -4.37
N GLU A 64 0.47 -20.18 -3.71
CA GLU A 64 -0.33 -21.32 -3.21
C GLU A 64 -1.45 -20.82 -2.29
N ILE A 65 -1.12 -19.96 -1.32
CA ILE A 65 -2.09 -19.38 -0.39
C ILE A 65 -3.12 -18.52 -1.14
N PHE A 66 -2.65 -17.61 -1.99
CA PHE A 66 -3.50 -16.70 -2.76
C PHE A 66 -4.49 -17.47 -3.63
N CYS A 67 -4.01 -18.43 -4.42
CA CYS A 67 -4.86 -19.23 -5.29
C CYS A 67 -5.83 -20.13 -4.53
N THR A 68 -5.45 -20.61 -3.34
CA THR A 68 -6.34 -21.36 -2.47
C THR A 68 -7.48 -20.46 -1.95
N LEU A 69 -7.16 -19.23 -1.54
CA LEU A 69 -8.15 -18.27 -1.07
C LEU A 69 -9.07 -17.81 -2.20
N VAL A 70 -8.53 -17.52 -3.39
CA VAL A 70 -9.32 -17.14 -4.56
C VAL A 70 -10.33 -18.23 -4.90
N ARG A 71 -9.92 -19.49 -5.02
CA ARG A 71 -10.82 -20.61 -5.30
C ARG A 71 -11.89 -20.82 -4.23
N ARG A 72 -11.54 -20.58 -2.96
CA ARG A 72 -12.50 -20.74 -1.85
C ARG A 72 -13.55 -19.64 -1.81
N ASP A 73 -13.13 -18.40 -2.10
CA ASP A 73 -13.91 -17.19 -1.85
C ASP A 73 -14.51 -16.58 -3.14
N ALA A 74 -14.12 -17.08 -4.31
CA ALA A 74 -14.67 -16.61 -5.58
C ALA A 74 -16.11 -17.06 -5.75
N PRO A 75 -16.99 -16.22 -6.32
CA PRO A 75 -18.29 -16.64 -6.78
C PRO A 75 -18.17 -17.82 -7.77
N ALA A 76 -19.15 -18.71 -7.76
CA ALA A 76 -19.11 -19.92 -8.59
C ALA A 76 -18.96 -19.67 -10.11
N ASP A 77 -19.29 -18.47 -10.55
CA ASP A 77 -19.22 -17.99 -11.94
C ASP A 77 -17.93 -17.19 -12.25
N ALA A 78 -17.10 -16.90 -11.26
CA ALA A 78 -15.92 -16.02 -11.39
C ALA A 78 -14.70 -16.69 -12.03
N GLY A 79 -14.83 -17.85 -12.60
CA GLY A 79 -13.71 -18.56 -13.25
C GLY A 79 -12.52 -18.81 -12.30
N ASP A 80 -12.01 -20.01 -12.31
CA ASP A 80 -10.97 -20.49 -11.37
C ASP A 80 -9.55 -20.05 -11.77
N ASP A 81 -9.41 -18.99 -12.60
CA ASP A 81 -8.11 -18.64 -13.15
C ASP A 81 -7.33 -17.65 -12.26
N CYS A 82 -6.84 -18.16 -11.15
CA CYS A 82 -5.88 -17.46 -10.31
C CYS A 82 -4.64 -16.96 -11.09
N ARG A 83 -4.32 -17.57 -12.26
CA ARG A 83 -3.20 -17.14 -13.11
C ARG A 83 -3.45 -15.82 -13.79
N ALA A 84 -4.71 -15.49 -14.05
CA ALA A 84 -5.08 -14.17 -14.58
C ALA A 84 -4.88 -13.06 -13.56
N LEU A 85 -4.99 -13.37 -12.26
CA LEU A 85 -4.85 -12.41 -11.17
C LEU A 85 -3.42 -12.30 -10.65
N LEU A 86 -2.66 -13.38 -10.70
CA LEU A 86 -1.30 -13.45 -10.17
C LEU A 86 -0.35 -14.07 -11.21
N TRP A 87 0.38 -13.22 -11.92
CA TRP A 87 1.37 -13.63 -12.89
C TRP A 87 2.51 -14.41 -12.24
N ARG A 88 3.04 -15.44 -12.93
CA ARG A 88 4.13 -16.27 -12.45
C ARG A 88 5.43 -15.87 -13.10
N ASP A 89 6.45 -15.63 -12.30
CA ASP A 89 7.80 -15.36 -12.79
C ASP A 89 8.46 -16.67 -13.28
N VAL A 90 9.37 -16.52 -14.27
CA VAL A 90 10.00 -17.66 -14.95
C VAL A 90 10.84 -18.52 -14.02
N ASP A 91 11.40 -17.93 -12.98
CA ASP A 91 12.25 -18.59 -12.00
C ASP A 91 11.57 -18.84 -10.65
N GLU A 92 10.26 -18.63 -10.56
CA GLU A 92 9.51 -18.93 -9.34
C GLU A 92 9.60 -20.42 -9.02
N PRO A 93 10.14 -20.80 -7.84
CA PRO A 93 10.29 -22.19 -7.49
C PRO A 93 8.94 -22.89 -7.34
N ALA A 94 8.91 -24.21 -7.47
CA ALA A 94 7.77 -24.99 -7.04
C ALA A 94 7.68 -24.99 -5.52
N ALA A 95 6.47 -24.72 -4.97
CA ALA A 95 6.25 -24.90 -3.55
C ALA A 95 5.60 -26.24 -3.27
N PRO A 96 6.03 -26.97 -2.24
CA PRO A 96 5.27 -28.10 -1.75
C PRO A 96 3.93 -27.58 -1.18
N ALA A 97 2.84 -28.26 -1.51
CA ALA A 97 1.54 -27.95 -0.93
C ALA A 97 1.60 -28.07 0.59
N ARG A 98 1.26 -26.98 1.28
CA ARG A 98 1.19 -26.96 2.74
C ARG A 98 -0.20 -26.44 3.16
N PRO A 99 -0.95 -27.20 3.93
CA PRO A 99 -2.22 -26.72 4.47
C PRO A 99 -2.06 -25.38 5.17
N LEU A 100 -3.08 -24.54 5.08
CA LEU A 100 -3.15 -23.38 5.95
C LEU A 100 -3.36 -23.86 7.39
N PRO A 101 -2.74 -23.20 8.39
CA PRO A 101 -3.00 -23.53 9.77
C PRO A 101 -4.50 -23.45 10.08
N PRO A 102 -5.04 -24.36 10.88
CA PRO A 102 -6.42 -24.27 11.32
C PRO A 102 -6.58 -23.10 12.30
N GLY A 103 -7.66 -22.38 12.15
CA GLY A 103 -8.05 -21.30 13.05
C GLY A 103 -7.33 -19.96 12.84
N PRO A 104 -7.77 -18.94 13.58
CA PRO A 104 -7.15 -17.63 13.56
C PRO A 104 -5.79 -17.65 14.25
N PRO A 105 -4.85 -16.81 13.82
CA PRO A 105 -3.57 -16.69 14.49
C PRO A 105 -3.71 -16.06 15.89
N SER A 106 -2.79 -16.38 16.77
CA SER A 106 -2.71 -15.82 18.14
C SER A 106 -2.07 -14.43 18.17
N PHE A 107 -2.24 -13.62 17.14
CA PHE A 107 -1.72 -12.26 17.06
C PHE A 107 -2.79 -11.27 16.61
N ARG A 108 -2.58 -9.99 16.95
CA ARG A 108 -3.35 -8.87 16.41
C ARG A 108 -2.57 -8.24 15.26
N ALA A 109 -3.24 -8.00 14.14
CA ALA A 109 -2.65 -7.32 13.01
C ALA A 109 -3.08 -5.85 12.99
N PHE A 110 -2.12 -4.95 12.80
CA PHE A 110 -2.39 -3.54 12.55
C PHE A 110 -2.00 -3.20 11.13
N VAL A 111 -2.96 -2.68 10.37
CA VAL A 111 -2.75 -2.20 9.00
C VAL A 111 -2.43 -0.72 9.04
N ILE A 112 -1.32 -0.35 8.42
CA ILE A 112 -0.84 1.04 8.31
C ILE A 112 -0.92 1.42 6.83
N PRO A 113 -1.81 2.34 6.44
CA PRO A 113 -2.02 2.70 5.06
C PRO A 113 -0.88 3.53 4.49
N GLY A 114 -0.90 3.74 3.17
CA GLY A 114 0.12 4.48 2.44
C GLY A 114 -0.04 6.00 2.53
N ALA A 115 0.80 6.70 1.75
CA ALA A 115 0.71 8.14 1.59
C ALA A 115 -0.68 8.55 1.08
N PHE A 116 -1.17 9.70 1.53
CA PHE A 116 -2.46 10.31 1.14
C PHE A 116 -3.71 9.50 1.48
N SER A 117 -3.59 8.47 2.28
CA SER A 117 -4.73 7.61 2.63
C SER A 117 -5.87 8.35 3.36
N ASP A 118 -5.53 9.39 4.11
CA ASP A 118 -6.48 10.29 4.80
C ASP A 118 -7.09 11.35 3.88
N CYS A 119 -6.62 11.44 2.62
CA CYS A 119 -7.13 12.37 1.61
C CYS A 119 -8.27 11.76 0.76
N PHE A 120 -8.59 10.51 0.94
CA PHE A 120 -9.63 9.80 0.20
C PHE A 120 -10.73 9.33 1.13
N ASP A 121 -11.93 9.14 0.57
CA ASP A 121 -13.02 8.50 1.28
C ASP A 121 -12.54 7.16 1.87
N GLU A 122 -12.90 6.92 3.12
CA GLU A 122 -12.54 5.69 3.83
C GLU A 122 -12.92 4.43 3.06
N ASN A 123 -14.06 4.47 2.37
CA ASN A 123 -14.54 3.36 1.55
C ASN A 123 -13.71 3.12 0.28
N ALA A 124 -12.91 4.09 -0.14
CA ALA A 124 -12.00 3.94 -1.28
C ALA A 124 -10.71 3.18 -0.94
N LEU A 125 -10.42 2.96 0.34
CA LEU A 125 -9.23 2.23 0.76
C LEU A 125 -9.46 0.72 0.66
N ALA A 126 -8.61 0.04 -0.08
CA ALA A 126 -8.69 -1.42 -0.28
C ALA A 126 -8.77 -2.22 1.04
N TRP A 127 -8.14 -1.73 2.09
CA TRP A 127 -8.12 -2.35 3.41
C TRP A 127 -9.47 -2.30 4.13
N GLN A 128 -10.28 -1.27 3.89
CA GLN A 128 -11.61 -1.15 4.49
C GLN A 128 -12.53 -2.30 4.09
N ALA A 129 -12.45 -2.76 2.85
CA ALA A 129 -13.20 -3.93 2.41
C ALA A 129 -12.61 -5.26 2.90
N ALA A 130 -11.30 -5.32 3.14
CA ALA A 130 -10.60 -6.53 3.55
C ALA A 130 -10.73 -6.82 5.06
N ILE A 131 -10.69 -5.80 5.91
CA ILE A 131 -10.71 -5.95 7.38
C ILE A 131 -11.95 -6.68 7.87
N PRO A 132 -13.20 -6.32 7.49
CA PRO A 132 -14.38 -7.06 7.91
C PRO A 132 -14.34 -8.54 7.53
N ARG A 133 -13.90 -8.84 6.30
CA ARG A 133 -13.77 -10.23 5.82
C ARG A 133 -12.74 -11.04 6.61
N LEU A 134 -11.67 -10.40 7.07
CA LEU A 134 -10.68 -11.04 7.94
C LEU A 134 -11.24 -11.26 9.34
N ALA A 135 -12.00 -10.30 9.88
CA ALA A 135 -12.67 -10.43 11.16
C ALA A 135 -13.70 -11.57 11.18
N GLU A 136 -14.50 -11.74 10.12
CA GLU A 136 -15.41 -12.88 9.95
C GLU A 136 -14.69 -14.23 10.01
N ARG A 137 -13.42 -14.27 9.69
CA ARG A 137 -12.55 -15.46 9.77
C ARG A 137 -11.79 -15.57 11.09
N GLY A 138 -12.13 -14.73 12.06
CA GLY A 138 -11.53 -14.73 13.41
C GLY A 138 -10.17 -14.03 13.49
N PHE A 139 -9.73 -13.32 12.43
CA PHE A 139 -8.53 -12.49 12.54
C PHE A 139 -8.85 -11.18 13.27
N ARG A 140 -7.98 -10.82 14.21
CA ARG A 140 -8.04 -9.50 14.87
C ARG A 140 -7.20 -8.51 14.06
N VAL A 141 -7.88 -7.71 13.25
CA VAL A 141 -7.23 -6.75 12.34
C VAL A 141 -7.81 -5.37 12.57
N GLU A 142 -6.95 -4.39 12.76
CA GLU A 142 -7.32 -3.00 12.98
C GLU A 142 -6.54 -2.09 12.03
N LEU A 143 -7.20 -1.03 11.55
CA LEU A 143 -6.57 0.01 10.75
C LEU A 143 -6.04 1.10 11.69
N ILE A 144 -4.74 1.37 11.63
CA ILE A 144 -4.15 2.55 12.28
C ILE A 144 -4.19 3.70 11.29
N ARG A 145 -4.93 4.74 11.62
CA ARG A 145 -4.93 5.98 10.85
C ARG A 145 -3.67 6.78 11.14
N VAL A 146 -2.95 7.12 10.11
CA VAL A 146 -1.75 7.96 10.16
C VAL A 146 -1.88 9.10 9.17
N SER A 147 -1.17 10.20 9.40
CA SER A 147 -1.16 11.32 8.46
C SER A 147 -0.55 10.92 7.13
N GLY A 148 -1.35 11.00 6.06
CA GLY A 148 -0.93 10.66 4.70
C GLY A 148 0.11 11.63 4.12
N ARG A 149 0.25 12.83 4.68
CA ARG A 149 1.17 13.88 4.22
C ARG A 149 2.40 14.04 5.12
N SER A 150 2.47 13.29 6.21
CA SER A 150 3.60 13.34 7.14
C SER A 150 4.66 12.27 6.83
N GLY A 151 5.85 12.50 7.35
CA GLY A 151 6.97 11.56 7.31
C GLY A 151 6.87 10.43 8.33
N PRO A 152 7.77 9.43 8.23
CA PRO A 152 7.72 8.26 9.11
C PRO A 152 7.90 8.57 10.59
N ALA A 153 8.71 9.55 10.96
CA ALA A 153 8.93 9.90 12.37
C ALA A 153 7.64 10.43 13.03
N HIS A 154 6.89 11.29 12.33
CA HIS A 154 5.59 11.76 12.80
C HIS A 154 4.59 10.61 12.96
N ASN A 155 4.51 9.76 11.93
CA ASN A 155 3.54 8.66 11.90
C ASN A 155 3.90 7.55 12.90
N ALA A 156 5.17 7.33 13.20
CA ALA A 156 5.59 6.38 14.24
C ALA A 156 5.00 6.72 15.61
N ALA A 157 4.94 8.00 15.95
CA ALA A 157 4.28 8.45 17.18
C ALA A 157 2.76 8.18 17.16
N GLN A 158 2.10 8.36 16.00
CA GLN A 158 0.68 8.04 15.85
C GLN A 158 0.43 6.53 15.97
N ILE A 159 1.32 5.69 15.40
CA ILE A 159 1.26 4.21 15.55
C ILE A 159 1.39 3.84 17.03
N ALA A 160 2.38 4.38 17.74
CA ALA A 160 2.56 4.12 19.16
C ALA A 160 1.32 4.47 19.98
N ALA A 161 0.72 5.65 19.73
CA ALA A 161 -0.49 6.08 20.39
C ALA A 161 -1.71 5.18 20.06
N ALA A 162 -1.84 4.74 18.82
CA ALA A 162 -2.92 3.85 18.42
C ALA A 162 -2.79 2.47 19.07
N MET A 163 -1.60 1.89 19.07
CA MET A 163 -1.34 0.62 19.72
C MET A 163 -1.55 0.67 21.25
N ALA A 164 -1.22 1.80 21.89
CA ALA A 164 -1.48 2.00 23.31
C ALA A 164 -2.99 2.00 23.64
N ARG A 165 -3.81 2.56 22.76
CA ARG A 165 -5.28 2.56 22.90
C ARG A 165 -5.93 1.20 22.62
N ALA A 166 -5.24 0.33 21.89
CA ALA A 166 -5.79 -0.97 21.46
C ALA A 166 -5.88 -2.00 22.59
N GLU A 167 -5.43 -1.67 23.80
CA GLU A 167 -5.52 -2.52 24.99
C GLU A 167 -5.09 -3.96 24.72
N LEU A 168 -3.84 -4.13 24.27
CA LEU A 168 -3.27 -5.45 23.97
C LEU A 168 -3.23 -6.32 25.24
N ALA A 169 -3.69 -7.57 25.14
CA ALA A 169 -3.52 -8.53 26.22
C ALA A 169 -2.03 -8.72 26.59
N PRO A 170 -1.67 -9.12 27.81
CA PRO A 170 -0.27 -9.18 28.27
C PRO A 170 0.66 -10.00 27.38
N ASP A 171 0.18 -11.09 26.79
CA ASP A 171 0.91 -12.03 25.94
C ASP A 171 0.61 -11.86 24.44
N GLU A 172 -0.26 -10.92 24.09
CA GLU A 172 -0.69 -10.73 22.71
C GLU A 172 0.46 -10.22 21.84
N ARG A 173 0.74 -10.94 20.75
CA ARG A 173 1.73 -10.61 19.74
C ARG A 173 1.13 -9.70 18.68
N VAL A 174 1.97 -8.90 18.05
CA VAL A 174 1.56 -7.92 17.03
C VAL A 174 2.23 -8.21 15.70
N VAL A 175 1.45 -8.10 14.63
CA VAL A 175 1.93 -8.05 13.25
C VAL A 175 1.57 -6.69 12.67
N LEU A 176 2.56 -5.99 12.13
CA LEU A 176 2.33 -4.75 11.39
C LEU A 176 2.25 -5.06 9.90
N VAL A 177 1.21 -4.56 9.24
CA VAL A 177 1.03 -4.69 7.80
C VAL A 177 1.08 -3.29 7.21
N GLY A 178 2.22 -2.91 6.67
CA GLY A 178 2.41 -1.61 6.04
C GLY A 178 2.11 -1.68 4.56
N SER A 179 1.25 -0.80 4.06
CA SER A 179 1.00 -0.61 2.65
C SER A 179 1.76 0.61 2.13
N SER A 180 2.51 0.46 1.02
CA SER A 180 3.26 1.58 0.44
C SER A 180 4.12 2.29 1.49
N LYS A 181 3.95 3.61 1.69
CA LYS A 181 4.65 4.40 2.71
C LYS A 181 4.40 3.88 4.14
N GLY A 182 3.24 3.29 4.42
CA GLY A 182 2.92 2.76 5.75
C GLY A 182 3.93 1.72 6.28
N SER A 183 4.66 1.04 5.38
CA SER A 183 5.78 0.19 5.80
C SER A 183 6.96 0.98 6.33
N LEU A 184 7.23 2.16 5.78
CA LEU A 184 8.28 3.03 6.27
C LEU A 184 7.95 3.53 7.68
N ASP A 185 6.67 3.85 7.89
CA ASP A 185 6.15 4.29 9.18
C ASP A 185 6.26 3.18 10.23
N ALA A 186 5.91 1.93 9.85
CA ALA A 186 6.07 0.75 10.69
C ALA A 186 7.54 0.48 11.07
N LEU A 187 8.46 0.59 10.11
CA LEU A 187 9.88 0.43 10.38
C LEU A 187 10.43 1.53 11.29
N GLN A 188 9.99 2.77 11.11
CA GLN A 188 10.35 3.87 12.00
C GLN A 188 9.89 3.61 13.42
N PHE A 189 8.62 3.20 13.59
CA PHE A 189 8.09 2.84 14.91
C PHE A 189 8.93 1.77 15.62
N LEU A 190 9.43 0.77 14.87
CA LEU A 190 10.27 -0.29 15.45
C LEU A 190 11.63 0.23 15.93
N VAL A 191 12.27 1.12 15.16
CA VAL A 191 13.62 1.61 15.50
C VAL A 191 13.60 2.72 16.53
N ASP A 192 12.48 3.43 16.67
CA ASP A 192 12.29 4.42 17.73
C ASP A 192 12.21 3.80 19.14
N GLY A 193 12.07 2.47 19.22
CA GLY A 193 12.16 1.74 20.47
C GLY A 193 11.01 2.00 21.44
N ALA A 194 9.83 2.36 20.94
CA ALA A 194 8.63 2.50 21.78
C ALA A 194 8.32 1.19 22.53
N PRO A 195 7.85 1.22 23.78
CA PRO A 195 7.65 0.01 24.59
C PRO A 195 6.82 -1.08 23.91
N LEU A 196 5.81 -0.68 23.11
CA LEU A 196 4.97 -1.63 22.38
C LEU A 196 5.65 -2.20 21.13
N ALA A 197 6.78 -1.64 20.67
CA ALA A 197 7.56 -2.22 19.58
C ALA A 197 8.10 -3.62 19.94
N GLU A 198 8.32 -3.91 21.22
CA GLU A 198 8.72 -5.23 21.70
C GLU A 198 7.65 -6.31 21.48
N ARG A 199 6.38 -5.92 21.36
CA ARG A 199 5.27 -6.83 21.05
C ARG A 199 5.24 -7.26 19.58
N VAL A 200 5.91 -6.52 18.69
CA VAL A 200 5.91 -6.77 17.24
C VAL A 200 6.80 -7.97 16.93
N VAL A 201 6.20 -9.00 16.35
CA VAL A 201 6.87 -10.23 15.93
C VAL A 201 7.09 -10.31 14.41
N ALA A 202 6.31 -9.55 13.65
CA ALA A 202 6.47 -9.52 12.21
C ALA A 202 6.05 -8.18 11.60
N VAL A 203 6.68 -7.84 10.47
CA VAL A 203 6.26 -6.75 9.57
C VAL A 203 6.05 -7.32 8.19
N ALA A 204 4.88 -7.10 7.62
CA ALA A 204 4.56 -7.39 6.23
C ALA A 204 4.50 -6.07 5.44
N SER A 205 5.44 -5.88 4.54
CA SER A 205 5.53 -4.71 3.65
C SER A 205 4.85 -5.02 2.32
N VAL A 206 3.75 -4.33 2.03
CA VAL A 206 2.96 -4.54 0.82
C VAL A 206 3.18 -3.39 -0.16
N VAL A 207 3.76 -3.71 -1.32
CA VAL A 207 4.06 -2.76 -2.41
C VAL A 207 4.75 -1.49 -1.90
N SER A 208 5.82 -1.67 -1.14
CA SER A 208 6.41 -0.59 -0.36
C SER A 208 7.73 -0.10 -0.94
N PRO A 209 7.92 1.23 -1.03
CA PRO A 209 9.17 1.82 -1.51
C PRO A 209 10.22 1.85 -0.40
N LEU A 210 10.61 0.68 0.14
CA LEU A 210 11.55 0.58 1.26
C LEU A 210 12.89 1.25 0.98
N ARG A 211 13.35 1.20 -0.28
CA ARG A 211 14.56 1.87 -0.78
C ARG A 211 14.28 3.23 -1.43
N GLY A 212 13.05 3.72 -1.30
CA GLY A 212 12.60 4.97 -1.90
C GLY A 212 11.99 4.78 -3.30
N SER A 213 11.53 5.88 -3.86
CA SER A 213 10.93 5.95 -5.19
C SER A 213 11.62 7.07 -6.00
N PRO A 214 12.16 6.79 -7.19
CA PRO A 214 12.71 7.83 -8.06
C PRO A 214 11.71 8.94 -8.38
N GLY A 215 10.42 8.61 -8.50
CA GLY A 215 9.34 9.57 -8.73
C GLY A 215 9.22 10.62 -7.62
N ALA A 216 9.56 10.29 -6.37
CA ALA A 216 9.51 11.24 -5.27
C ALA A 216 10.52 12.39 -5.43
N THR A 217 11.63 12.17 -6.10
CA THR A 217 12.63 13.21 -6.37
C THR A 217 12.12 14.20 -7.42
N GLY A 218 11.47 13.71 -8.49
CA GLY A 218 10.93 14.55 -9.56
C GLY A 218 9.62 15.24 -9.22
N ALA A 219 8.83 14.69 -8.30
CA ALA A 219 7.51 15.22 -7.95
C ALA A 219 7.55 16.47 -7.05
N ARG A 220 8.67 16.73 -6.36
CA ARG A 220 8.79 17.82 -5.38
C ARG A 220 8.37 19.20 -5.91
N PRO A 221 8.80 19.66 -7.11
CA PRO A 221 8.37 20.95 -7.63
C PRO A 221 6.91 20.99 -8.07
N LEU A 222 6.31 19.85 -8.39
CA LEU A 222 4.92 19.72 -8.82
C LEU A 222 3.96 19.46 -7.65
N TRP A 223 4.49 19.23 -6.46
CA TRP A 223 3.72 18.82 -5.30
C TRP A 223 2.55 19.76 -4.94
N PRO A 224 2.71 21.09 -4.91
CA PRO A 224 1.59 21.98 -4.59
C PRO A 224 0.42 21.83 -5.58
N ALA A 225 0.73 21.69 -6.88
CA ALA A 225 -0.28 21.50 -7.90
C ALA A 225 -0.94 20.12 -7.81
N LEU A 226 -0.17 19.08 -7.53
CA LEU A 226 -0.67 17.73 -7.34
C LEU A 226 -1.55 17.63 -6.09
N ALA A 227 -1.15 18.23 -4.97
CA ALA A 227 -1.93 18.27 -3.74
C ALA A 227 -3.26 19.01 -3.94
N ALA A 228 -3.27 20.10 -4.69
CA ALA A 228 -4.48 20.83 -5.07
C ALA A 228 -5.40 19.99 -5.99
N ALA A 229 -4.81 19.21 -6.92
CA ALA A 229 -5.55 18.38 -7.86
C ALA A 229 -6.19 17.14 -7.21
N ILE A 230 -5.61 16.63 -6.13
CA ILE A 230 -6.14 15.50 -5.35
C ILE A 230 -7.34 15.93 -4.47
N GLY A 231 -7.68 17.22 -4.47
CA GLY A 231 -8.81 17.74 -3.68
C GLY A 231 -8.53 17.58 -2.19
N ALA A 232 -7.43 18.15 -1.73
CA ALA A 232 -6.83 17.91 -0.44
C ALA A 232 -7.68 18.44 0.73
N GLU A 233 -8.72 17.73 1.11
CA GLU A 233 -9.38 17.88 2.41
C GLU A 233 -8.59 17.18 3.53
N CYS A 234 -7.46 16.55 3.21
CA CYS A 234 -6.61 15.87 4.18
C CYS A 234 -5.76 16.85 4.99
N GLU A 235 -5.44 16.44 6.21
CA GLU A 235 -4.60 17.23 7.09
C GLU A 235 -3.24 17.55 6.45
N ALA A 236 -2.75 18.75 6.67
CA ALA A 236 -1.47 19.20 6.11
C ALA A 236 -0.30 18.31 6.57
N GLY A 237 -0.39 17.74 7.77
CA GLY A 237 0.68 16.99 8.39
C GLY A 237 1.96 17.83 8.54
N ASP A 238 3.10 17.14 8.61
CA ASP A 238 4.42 17.80 8.62
C ASP A 238 4.98 18.10 7.22
N GLY A 239 4.28 17.66 6.16
CA GLY A 239 4.63 17.89 4.77
C GLY A 239 5.84 17.10 4.25
N SER A 240 6.46 16.24 5.06
CA SER A 240 7.72 15.56 4.71
C SER A 240 7.53 14.24 3.96
N VAL A 241 6.29 13.90 3.57
CA VAL A 241 5.97 12.63 2.88
C VAL A 241 6.87 12.36 1.66
N LEU A 242 6.99 13.31 0.72
CA LEU A 242 7.78 13.10 -0.50
C LEU A 242 9.27 13.04 -0.23
N GLU A 243 9.75 13.83 0.73
CA GLU A 243 11.15 13.80 1.13
C GLU A 243 11.51 12.42 1.70
N SER A 244 10.64 11.87 2.56
CA SER A 244 10.84 10.56 3.17
C SER A 244 10.89 9.40 2.16
N LEU A 245 10.32 9.59 0.97
CA LEU A 245 10.28 8.61 -0.11
C LEU A 245 11.48 8.72 -1.08
N GLN A 246 12.37 9.70 -0.93
CA GLN A 246 13.51 9.85 -1.82
C GLN A 246 14.53 8.72 -1.61
N PRO A 247 15.09 8.13 -2.69
CA PRO A 247 16.07 7.03 -2.59
C PRO A 247 17.26 7.35 -1.70
N ALA A 248 17.82 8.56 -1.82
CA ALA A 248 18.98 8.98 -1.02
C ALA A 248 18.62 9.11 0.48
N VAL A 249 17.41 9.55 0.80
CA VAL A 249 16.93 9.64 2.19
C VAL A 249 16.77 8.23 2.76
N ARG A 250 16.12 7.33 1.99
CA ARG A 250 15.93 5.94 2.42
C ARG A 250 17.24 5.18 2.58
N ALA A 251 18.20 5.36 1.68
CA ALA A 251 19.51 4.73 1.79
C ALA A 251 20.24 5.14 3.08
N ARG A 252 20.25 6.43 3.38
CA ARG A 252 20.84 6.94 4.64
C ARG A 252 20.11 6.41 5.86
N TRP A 253 18.78 6.40 5.82
CA TRP A 253 17.97 5.91 6.93
C TRP A 253 18.24 4.43 7.22
N LEU A 254 18.24 3.57 6.17
CA LEU A 254 18.51 2.14 6.31
C LEU A 254 19.94 1.86 6.84
N ALA A 255 20.91 2.65 6.44
CA ALA A 255 22.30 2.52 6.93
C ALA A 255 22.43 2.91 8.41
N ALA A 256 21.65 3.89 8.86
CA ALA A 256 21.71 4.40 10.24
C ALA A 256 20.83 3.62 11.23
N ASN A 257 19.86 2.85 10.76
CA ASN A 257 18.83 2.23 11.60
C ASN A 257 18.79 0.71 11.37
N PRO A 258 19.61 -0.08 12.06
CA PRO A 258 19.53 -1.53 11.99
C PRO A 258 18.18 -2.01 12.51
N LEU A 259 17.52 -2.85 11.72
CA LEU A 259 16.21 -3.38 12.07
C LEU A 259 16.35 -4.46 13.15
N PRO A 260 15.42 -4.53 14.14
CA PRO A 260 15.45 -5.53 15.20
C PRO A 260 15.42 -6.96 14.65
N SER A 261 16.44 -7.77 14.97
CA SER A 261 16.56 -9.16 14.48
C SER A 261 15.51 -10.13 15.01
N ARG A 262 14.83 -9.76 16.09
CA ARG A 262 13.72 -10.54 16.67
C ARG A 262 12.43 -10.49 15.85
N VAL A 263 12.34 -9.57 14.89
CA VAL A 263 11.15 -9.36 14.05
C VAL A 263 11.33 -10.08 12.72
N ALA A 264 10.32 -10.83 12.30
CA ALA A 264 10.29 -11.42 10.96
C ALA A 264 9.83 -10.37 9.93
N TYR A 265 10.55 -10.22 8.84
CA TYR A 265 10.24 -9.25 7.79
C TYR A 265 9.78 -9.96 6.52
N PHE A 266 8.63 -9.54 6.01
CA PHE A 266 8.07 -10.02 4.77
C PHE A 266 7.88 -8.86 3.80
N SER A 267 8.12 -9.09 2.52
CA SER A 267 7.89 -8.09 1.48
C SER A 267 7.11 -8.70 0.32
N LEU A 268 6.01 -8.06 -0.04
CA LEU A 268 5.23 -8.35 -1.22
C LEU A 268 5.47 -7.23 -2.23
N ALA A 269 6.14 -7.53 -3.31
CA ALA A 269 6.33 -6.63 -4.44
C ALA A 269 5.25 -6.88 -5.50
N ALA A 270 4.79 -5.82 -6.15
CA ALA A 270 3.93 -5.90 -7.32
C ALA A 270 4.63 -5.20 -8.50
N TYR A 271 4.56 -5.83 -9.65
CA TYR A 271 5.07 -5.29 -10.91
C TYR A 271 4.16 -5.73 -12.06
N PRO A 272 4.03 -4.93 -13.11
CA PRO A 272 3.20 -5.31 -14.24
C PRO A 272 3.81 -6.48 -14.99
N SER A 273 2.98 -7.25 -15.68
CA SER A 273 3.45 -8.27 -16.62
C SER A 273 4.21 -7.61 -17.79
N ARG A 274 5.14 -8.33 -18.40
CA ARG A 274 6.02 -7.80 -19.45
C ARG A 274 5.26 -7.26 -20.65
N ASP A 275 4.14 -7.86 -21.00
CA ASP A 275 3.24 -7.42 -22.09
C ASP A 275 2.57 -6.08 -21.77
N ARG A 276 2.55 -5.64 -20.52
CA ARG A 276 2.03 -4.33 -20.08
C ARG A 276 3.13 -3.29 -19.85
N LEU A 277 4.38 -3.67 -20.05
CA LEU A 277 5.54 -2.76 -19.98
C LEU A 277 5.97 -2.26 -21.37
N ALA A 278 5.39 -2.78 -22.45
CA ALA A 278 5.67 -2.42 -23.85
C ALA A 278 4.84 -1.24 -24.33
#